data_ee24075d1c9b3c21c8f3e6e5f1f8173c
#
_entry.id   ee24075d1c9b3c21c8f3e6e5f1f8173c
#
_cell.length_a   1.000
_cell.length_b   1.000
_cell.length_c   1.000
_cell.angle_alpha   90.00
_cell.angle_beta   90.00
_cell.angle_gamma   90.00
#
_symmetry.space_group_name_H-M   'P 1'
#
loop_
_entity.id
_entity.type
_entity.pdbx_description
1 polymer ?
#
loop_
_entity_poly.entity_id
_entity_poly.type
_entity_poly.pdbx_seq_one_letter_code
_entity_poly.pdbx_strand_id
1 'polypeptide(L)'
;IYMFEGGTNFGFMNGSNYYDQITPDVTSYDYDALLTEAGDITPKYEAFQKVISKYAPIPEVNLSTPIHKKAYGELTAADRVGLFETLEDISSPIVDTFPVCMEKCGQNYGYILYHSPLSKEKNIERIRLWGANDRAKLYVDHKPLTTLYDRQLLGEYSVQLDQVVMAEDMN
;
A
#
# COMPACT_ATOMS: atom_id res chain seq x y z
N ILE A 1 13.51 25.83 5.65
CA ILE A 1 12.52 25.45 4.65
C ILE A 1 12.25 23.96 4.81
N TYR A 2 11.02 23.62 4.96
CA TYR A 2 10.51 22.25 5.01
C TYR A 2 9.14 22.24 4.34
N MET A 3 8.90 21.52 3.36
CA MET A 3 9.58 20.71 2.37
C MET A 3 9.97 21.59 1.18
N PHE A 4 11.04 21.25 0.48
CA PHE A 4 11.40 21.95 -0.75
C PHE A 4 10.58 21.40 -1.94
N GLU A 5 10.53 20.06 -2.00
CA GLU A 5 9.74 19.31 -2.96
C GLU A 5 9.34 17.98 -2.32
N GLY A 6 8.09 17.59 -2.45
CA GLY A 6 7.56 16.39 -1.81
C GLY A 6 7.46 15.19 -2.75
N GLY A 7 7.11 15.42 -3.98
CA GLY A 7 6.97 14.38 -5.00
C GLY A 7 5.84 13.38 -4.76
N THR A 8 5.95 12.24 -5.44
CA THR A 8 4.95 11.16 -5.42
C THR A 8 5.58 9.85 -4.96
N ASN A 9 4.95 9.18 -4.03
CA ASN A 9 5.32 7.82 -3.65
C ASN A 9 4.63 6.81 -4.58
N PHE A 10 5.40 6.13 -5.41
CA PHE A 10 4.89 5.15 -6.36
C PHE A 10 4.92 3.72 -5.79
N GLY A 11 3.95 2.91 -6.21
CA GLY A 11 3.88 1.50 -5.85
C GLY A 11 3.75 1.30 -4.34
N PHE A 12 4.69 0.57 -3.73
CA PHE A 12 4.75 0.29 -2.30
C PHE A 12 5.85 1.08 -1.57
N MET A 13 6.22 2.24 -2.09
CA MET A 13 7.29 3.07 -1.56
C MET A 13 6.83 4.06 -0.48
N ASN A 14 5.53 4.11 -0.20
CA ASN A 14 5.00 4.88 0.92
C ASN A 14 5.56 4.34 2.23
N GLY A 15 5.97 5.24 3.11
CA GLY A 15 6.31 4.89 4.48
C GLY A 15 5.09 4.88 5.39
N SER A 16 5.31 4.53 6.65
CA SER A 16 4.34 4.71 7.73
C SER A 16 5.03 4.91 9.05
N ASN A 17 4.38 5.63 9.95
CA ASN A 17 4.78 5.72 11.35
C ASN A 17 3.78 4.97 12.24
N TYR A 18 4.18 4.65 13.45
CA TYR A 18 3.31 4.04 14.44
C TYR A 18 3.27 4.88 15.72
N TYR A 19 2.10 5.44 16.02
CA TYR A 19 1.80 6.21 17.22
C TYR A 19 0.52 5.66 17.88
N ASP A 20 0.58 4.48 18.47
CA ASP A 20 -0.56 3.67 18.91
C ASP A 20 -1.45 3.11 17.76
N GLN A 21 -1.27 3.60 16.58
CA GLN A 21 -1.89 3.12 15.35
C GLN A 21 -0.97 3.40 14.17
N ILE A 22 -1.14 2.65 13.09
CA ILE A 22 -0.42 2.89 11.83
C ILE A 22 -0.92 4.19 11.21
N THR A 23 0.02 5.07 10.87
CA THR A 23 -0.23 6.32 10.15
C THR A 23 0.53 6.28 8.83
N PRO A 24 -0.08 5.74 7.77
CA PRO A 24 0.59 5.60 6.48
C PRO A 24 0.74 6.94 5.78
N ASP A 25 1.86 7.13 5.10
CA ASP A 25 2.03 8.23 4.17
C ASP A 25 1.14 8.04 2.95
N VAL A 26 0.62 9.13 2.44
CA VAL A 26 -0.20 9.14 1.23
C VAL A 26 0.66 9.14 -0.03
N THR A 27 0.05 8.83 -1.17
CA THR A 27 0.75 8.79 -2.45
C THR A 27 1.36 10.13 -2.82
N SER A 28 0.60 11.22 -2.70
CA SER A 28 1.12 12.57 -2.88
C SER A 28 1.79 13.06 -1.60
N TYR A 29 3.07 13.40 -1.66
CA TYR A 29 3.85 13.93 -0.54
C TYR A 29 4.12 15.43 -0.73
N ASP A 30 3.21 16.16 -1.32
CA ASP A 30 3.40 17.57 -1.68
C ASP A 30 3.56 18.48 -0.45
N TYR A 31 2.73 18.39 0.55
CA TYR A 31 2.77 19.20 1.78
C TYR A 31 2.93 20.71 1.54
N ASP A 32 2.33 21.24 0.47
CA ASP A 32 2.45 22.63 0.10
C ASP A 32 3.92 23.10 0.00
N ALA A 33 4.74 22.31 -0.68
CA ALA A 33 6.15 22.56 -0.90
C ALA A 33 6.42 23.78 -1.80
N LEU A 34 7.70 24.13 -2.00
CA LEU A 34 8.09 25.22 -2.89
C LEU A 34 7.93 24.88 -4.37
N LEU A 35 8.06 23.59 -4.70
CA LEU A 35 7.74 23.05 -6.02
C LEU A 35 6.43 22.27 -5.93
N THR A 36 5.70 22.21 -7.04
CA THR A 36 4.54 21.31 -7.15
C THR A 36 5.01 19.85 -7.10
N GLU A 37 4.09 18.90 -6.88
CA GLU A 37 4.37 17.46 -6.93
C GLU A 37 5.06 17.02 -8.24
N ALA A 38 4.78 17.72 -9.34
CA ALA A 38 5.41 17.49 -10.65
C ALA A 38 6.69 18.31 -10.88
N GLY A 39 7.15 19.07 -9.87
CA GLY A 39 8.39 19.85 -9.93
C GLY A 39 8.26 21.26 -10.55
N ASP A 40 7.04 21.76 -10.78
CA ASP A 40 6.88 23.14 -11.26
C ASP A 40 7.16 24.16 -10.17
N ILE A 41 7.66 25.30 -10.56
CA ILE A 41 7.89 26.43 -9.67
C ILE A 41 6.55 27.04 -9.24
N THR A 42 6.43 27.30 -7.93
CA THR A 42 5.27 27.95 -7.35
C THR A 42 5.56 29.42 -7.00
N PRO A 43 4.53 30.26 -6.80
CA PRO A 43 4.72 31.61 -6.27
C PRO A 43 5.42 31.61 -4.90
N LYS A 44 5.29 30.54 -4.11
CA LYS A 44 5.96 30.34 -2.83
C LYS A 44 7.48 30.19 -3.02
N TYR A 45 7.92 29.46 -4.03
CA TYR A 45 9.33 29.35 -4.41
C TYR A 45 9.92 30.73 -4.71
N GLU A 46 9.27 31.53 -5.53
CA GLU A 46 9.73 32.86 -5.89
C GLU A 46 9.80 33.81 -4.67
N ALA A 47 8.81 33.71 -3.79
CA ALA A 47 8.81 34.50 -2.55
C ALA A 47 9.97 34.12 -1.62
N PHE A 48 10.26 32.83 -1.48
CA PHE A 48 11.39 32.35 -0.68
C PHE A 48 12.72 32.72 -1.30
N GLN A 49 12.87 32.59 -2.62
CA GLN A 49 14.07 33.03 -3.34
C GLN A 49 14.37 34.51 -3.07
N LYS A 50 13.34 35.36 -3.13
CA LYS A 50 13.44 36.79 -2.85
C LYS A 50 13.87 37.09 -1.39
N VAL A 51 13.45 36.26 -0.44
CA VAL A 51 13.88 36.41 0.95
C VAL A 51 15.32 35.96 1.11
N ILE A 52 15.70 34.81 0.58
CA ILE A 52 17.04 34.23 0.69
C ILE A 52 18.10 35.16 0.03
N SER A 53 17.75 35.80 -1.07
CA SER A 53 18.67 36.71 -1.79
C SER A 53 19.14 37.90 -0.95
N LYS A 54 18.45 38.21 0.15
CA LYS A 54 18.86 39.26 1.09
C LYS A 54 20.03 38.83 1.98
N TYR A 55 20.29 37.55 2.12
CA TYR A 55 21.26 36.97 3.05
C TYR A 55 22.37 36.21 2.36
N ALA A 56 22.12 35.69 1.16
CA ALA A 56 23.08 34.92 0.39
C ALA A 56 22.88 35.15 -1.12
N PRO A 57 23.98 35.16 -1.91
CA PRO A 57 23.88 35.21 -3.34
C PRO A 57 23.17 33.94 -3.86
N ILE A 58 22.18 34.12 -4.72
CA ILE A 58 21.49 33.03 -5.38
C ILE A 58 22.14 32.81 -6.75
N PRO A 59 22.62 31.62 -7.06
CA PRO A 59 23.17 31.33 -8.39
C PRO A 59 22.07 31.49 -9.46
N GLU A 60 22.44 32.03 -10.59
CA GLU A 60 21.57 32.04 -11.76
C GLU A 60 21.38 30.59 -12.24
N VAL A 61 20.16 30.09 -12.09
CA VAL A 61 19.77 28.78 -12.61
C VAL A 61 18.82 29.01 -13.77
N ASN A 62 19.15 28.44 -14.91
CA ASN A 62 18.25 28.49 -16.05
C ASN A 62 17.10 27.50 -15.84
N LEU A 63 16.00 27.99 -15.29
CA LEU A 63 14.75 27.25 -15.04
C LEU A 63 13.83 27.26 -16.25
N SER A 64 14.33 27.59 -17.43
CA SER A 64 13.52 27.90 -18.61
C SER A 64 12.93 26.69 -19.34
N THR A 65 13.21 25.46 -18.90
CA THR A 65 12.62 24.29 -19.54
C THR A 65 11.33 23.93 -18.79
N PRO A 66 10.14 24.26 -19.35
CA PRO A 66 8.89 23.87 -18.72
C PRO A 66 8.76 22.34 -18.73
N ILE A 67 8.26 21.79 -17.63
CA ILE A 67 7.94 20.38 -17.55
C ILE A 67 6.72 20.12 -18.43
N HIS A 68 6.91 19.35 -19.50
CA HIS A 68 5.85 19.02 -20.43
C HIS A 68 4.84 18.10 -19.76
N LYS A 69 3.59 18.53 -19.73
CA LYS A 69 2.45 17.76 -19.21
C LYS A 69 1.53 17.39 -20.37
N LYS A 70 0.91 16.23 -20.27
CA LYS A 70 -0.04 15.71 -21.24
C LYS A 70 -1.30 15.23 -20.53
N ALA A 71 -2.45 15.65 -21.00
CA ALA A 71 -3.72 15.05 -20.65
C ALA A 71 -3.93 13.79 -21.50
N TYR A 72 -4.16 12.64 -20.86
CA TYR A 72 -4.36 11.37 -21.56
C TYR A 72 -5.85 11.09 -21.87
N GLY A 73 -6.75 11.93 -21.39
CA GLY A 73 -8.19 11.76 -21.59
C GLY A 73 -8.78 10.66 -20.69
N GLU A 74 -9.93 10.16 -21.09
CA GLU A 74 -10.59 9.04 -20.41
C GLU A 74 -10.01 7.72 -20.91
N LEU A 75 -9.65 6.85 -19.97
CA LEU A 75 -9.14 5.52 -20.24
C LEU A 75 -10.11 4.47 -19.73
N THR A 76 -10.38 3.47 -20.55
CA THR A 76 -11.18 2.30 -20.16
C THR A 76 -10.27 1.09 -20.04
N ALA A 77 -10.41 0.32 -18.95
CA ALA A 77 -9.67 -0.92 -18.80
C ALA A 77 -10.13 -1.93 -19.89
N ALA A 78 -9.20 -2.32 -20.75
CA ALA A 78 -9.45 -3.29 -21.81
C ALA A 78 -9.54 -4.72 -21.25
N ASP A 79 -8.66 -5.03 -20.31
CA ASP A 79 -8.54 -6.37 -19.74
C ASP A 79 -8.60 -6.32 -18.21
N ARG A 80 -9.12 -7.37 -17.60
CA ARG A 80 -9.19 -7.57 -16.16
C ARG A 80 -8.91 -9.03 -15.87
N VAL A 81 -8.18 -9.27 -14.77
CA VAL A 81 -7.91 -10.61 -14.27
C VAL A 81 -7.99 -10.62 -12.75
N GLY A 82 -8.49 -11.70 -12.17
CA GLY A 82 -8.54 -11.87 -10.73
C GLY A 82 -7.20 -12.27 -10.14
N LEU A 83 -6.89 -11.80 -8.94
CA LEU A 83 -5.63 -12.13 -8.25
C LEU A 83 -5.45 -13.65 -8.13
N PHE A 84 -6.48 -14.37 -7.72
CA PHE A 84 -6.40 -15.82 -7.51
C PHE A 84 -6.25 -16.63 -8.79
N GLU A 85 -6.63 -16.06 -9.93
CA GLU A 85 -6.49 -16.66 -11.25
C GLU A 85 -5.06 -16.58 -11.80
N THR A 86 -4.26 -15.65 -11.25
CA THR A 86 -2.90 -15.34 -11.73
C THR A 86 -1.81 -15.65 -10.71
N LEU A 87 -2.12 -16.28 -9.60
CA LEU A 87 -1.13 -16.52 -8.53
C LEU A 87 0.10 -17.27 -9.01
N GLU A 88 -0.08 -18.31 -9.83
CA GLU A 88 1.02 -19.12 -10.37
C GLU A 88 1.90 -18.35 -11.36
N ASP A 89 1.34 -17.34 -12.02
CA ASP A 89 2.07 -16.48 -12.97
C ASP A 89 2.91 -15.42 -12.29
N ILE A 90 2.46 -14.93 -11.12
CA ILE A 90 3.09 -13.80 -10.43
C ILE A 90 3.97 -14.21 -9.26
N SER A 91 3.85 -15.45 -8.76
CA SER A 91 4.59 -15.91 -7.58
C SER A 91 4.76 -17.42 -7.56
N SER A 92 5.89 -17.88 -7.05
CA SER A 92 6.13 -19.29 -6.75
C SER A 92 5.84 -19.56 -5.27
N PRO A 93 5.02 -20.56 -4.92
CA PRO A 93 4.67 -20.83 -3.54
C PRO A 93 5.89 -21.34 -2.74
N ILE A 94 6.03 -20.86 -1.52
CA ILE A 94 6.96 -21.38 -0.52
C ILE A 94 6.16 -22.21 0.46
N VAL A 95 6.52 -23.47 0.63
CA VAL A 95 5.82 -24.38 1.55
C VAL A 95 6.61 -24.44 2.87
N ASP A 96 5.95 -24.13 3.97
CA ASP A 96 6.51 -24.22 5.30
C ASP A 96 5.45 -24.75 6.29
N THR A 97 5.89 -25.20 7.46
CA THR A 97 5.00 -25.66 8.53
C THR A 97 4.30 -24.51 9.24
N PHE A 98 4.92 -23.35 9.25
CA PHE A 98 4.41 -22.13 9.88
C PHE A 98 4.48 -20.94 8.93
N PRO A 99 3.58 -19.96 9.06
CA PRO A 99 3.69 -18.73 8.33
C PRO A 99 5.04 -18.05 8.56
N VAL A 100 5.75 -17.73 7.49
CA VAL A 100 7.01 -17.00 7.53
C VAL A 100 6.78 -15.56 7.11
N CYS A 101 7.55 -14.63 7.67
CA CYS A 101 7.42 -13.22 7.29
C CYS A 101 7.98 -12.98 5.88
N MET A 102 7.54 -11.90 5.28
CA MET A 102 7.85 -11.48 3.92
C MET A 102 9.36 -11.37 3.67
N GLU A 103 10.12 -10.84 4.63
CA GLU A 103 11.56 -10.65 4.53
C GLU A 103 12.33 -11.97 4.46
N LYS A 104 11.84 -13.02 5.13
CA LYS A 104 12.41 -14.36 5.01
C LYS A 104 12.16 -14.99 3.65
N CYS A 105 11.13 -14.52 2.95
CA CYS A 105 10.87 -14.90 1.56
C CYS A 105 11.66 -14.04 0.55
N GLY A 106 12.53 -13.15 1.03
CA GLY A 106 13.32 -12.25 0.17
C GLY A 106 12.56 -11.05 -0.37
N GLN A 107 11.42 -10.71 0.22
CA GLN A 107 10.58 -9.59 -0.18
C GLN A 107 10.53 -8.54 0.92
N ASN A 108 10.84 -7.28 0.61
CA ASN A 108 10.92 -6.21 1.60
C ASN A 108 9.65 -5.36 1.68
N TYR A 109 8.80 -5.41 0.67
CA TYR A 109 7.57 -4.60 0.58
C TYR A 109 6.55 -5.27 -0.34
N GLY A 110 5.30 -4.82 -0.26
CA GLY A 110 4.21 -5.32 -1.09
C GLY A 110 3.23 -6.17 -0.30
N TYR A 111 2.81 -7.27 -0.88
CA TYR A 111 1.86 -8.21 -0.29
C TYR A 111 2.45 -9.60 -0.15
N ILE A 112 2.03 -10.31 0.89
CA ILE A 112 2.24 -11.74 1.04
C ILE A 112 0.88 -12.41 1.18
N LEU A 113 0.67 -13.53 0.49
CA LEU A 113 -0.52 -14.36 0.60
C LEU A 113 -0.18 -15.63 1.35
N TYR A 114 -0.83 -15.86 2.49
CA TYR A 114 -0.77 -17.10 3.22
C TYR A 114 -1.96 -17.98 2.81
N HIS A 115 -1.69 -19.18 2.34
CA HIS A 115 -2.71 -20.16 1.99
C HIS A 115 -2.57 -21.37 2.90
N SER A 116 -3.67 -21.80 3.51
CA SER A 116 -3.73 -23.00 4.34
C SER A 116 -4.97 -23.81 4.00
N PRO A 117 -4.82 -25.10 3.66
CA PRO A 117 -5.98 -25.95 3.46
C PRO A 117 -6.69 -26.22 4.79
N LEU A 118 -7.99 -26.05 4.80
CA LEU A 118 -8.83 -26.39 5.95
C LEU A 118 -9.52 -27.74 5.70
N SER A 119 -9.48 -28.63 6.69
CA SER A 119 -10.20 -29.89 6.59
C SER A 119 -11.68 -29.68 6.85
N LYS A 120 -12.53 -30.17 5.95
CA LYS A 120 -14.00 -30.17 6.11
C LYS A 120 -14.47 -31.01 7.31
N GLU A 121 -13.66 -31.99 7.75
CA GLU A 121 -13.96 -32.83 8.90
C GLU A 121 -13.82 -32.11 10.24
N LYS A 122 -13.13 -30.97 10.26
CA LYS A 122 -12.94 -30.15 11.44
C LYS A 122 -13.95 -29.01 11.44
N ASN A 123 -14.80 -29.00 12.44
CA ASN A 123 -15.65 -27.84 12.67
C ASN A 123 -14.78 -26.66 13.13
N ILE A 124 -14.45 -25.75 12.20
CA ILE A 124 -13.63 -24.59 12.48
C ILE A 124 -14.56 -23.40 12.74
N GLU A 125 -14.69 -23.07 14.00
CA GLU A 125 -15.54 -21.95 14.44
C GLU A 125 -14.79 -20.61 14.48
N ARG A 126 -13.46 -20.65 14.57
CA ARG A 126 -12.65 -19.44 14.78
C ARG A 126 -11.31 -19.54 14.06
N ILE A 127 -10.88 -18.40 13.52
CA ILE A 127 -9.54 -18.16 13.01
C ILE A 127 -8.93 -17.05 13.86
N ARG A 128 -7.71 -17.29 14.34
CA ARG A 128 -6.92 -16.29 15.04
C ARG A 128 -5.68 -15.99 14.23
N LEU A 129 -5.41 -14.72 14.02
CA LEU A 129 -4.15 -14.25 13.45
C LEU A 129 -3.19 -13.97 14.61
N TRP A 130 -2.13 -14.76 14.70
CA TRP A 130 -1.15 -14.61 15.76
C TRP A 130 0.09 -13.89 15.22
N GLY A 131 0.48 -12.78 15.87
CA GLY A 131 1.66 -12.00 15.45
C GLY A 131 1.49 -11.30 14.10
N ALA A 132 0.26 -11.12 13.61
CA ALA A 132 0.00 -10.33 12.42
C ALA A 132 0.10 -8.84 12.72
N ASN A 133 0.64 -8.09 11.76
CA ASN A 133 0.75 -6.64 11.80
C ASN A 133 0.22 -6.03 10.51
N ASP A 134 0.16 -4.71 10.49
CA ASP A 134 -0.25 -3.87 9.37
C ASP A 134 -1.72 -4.10 8.96
N ARG A 135 -1.98 -4.72 7.86
CA ARG A 135 -3.32 -4.94 7.33
C ARG A 135 -3.47 -6.34 6.79
N ALA A 136 -4.45 -7.07 7.30
CA ALA A 136 -4.79 -8.40 6.83
C ALA A 136 -6.16 -8.42 6.16
N LYS A 137 -6.27 -9.08 5.02
CA LYS A 137 -7.53 -9.39 4.35
C LYS A 137 -7.70 -10.90 4.32
N LEU A 138 -8.79 -11.35 4.93
CA LEU A 138 -9.10 -12.77 5.05
C LEU A 138 -10.03 -13.21 3.92
N TYR A 139 -9.76 -14.39 3.41
CA TYR A 139 -10.57 -15.04 2.38
C TYR A 139 -10.87 -16.48 2.81
N VAL A 140 -12.02 -16.99 2.41
CA VAL A 140 -12.35 -18.41 2.47
C VAL A 140 -12.79 -18.82 1.08
N ASP A 141 -12.15 -19.84 0.50
CA ASP A 141 -12.39 -20.27 -0.88
C ASP A 141 -12.41 -19.10 -1.87
N HIS A 142 -11.39 -18.25 -1.78
CA HIS A 142 -11.20 -17.03 -2.59
C HIS A 142 -12.27 -15.93 -2.39
N LYS A 143 -13.25 -16.14 -1.51
CA LYS A 143 -14.26 -15.12 -1.19
C LYS A 143 -13.78 -14.26 -0.02
N PRO A 144 -13.89 -12.93 -0.12
CA PRO A 144 -13.48 -12.05 0.97
C PRO A 144 -14.40 -12.21 2.17
N LEU A 145 -13.80 -12.47 3.33
CA LEU A 145 -14.51 -12.60 4.60
C LEU A 145 -14.50 -11.28 5.38
N THR A 146 -13.31 -10.75 5.63
CA THR A 146 -13.14 -9.50 6.38
C THR A 146 -11.78 -8.88 6.10
N THR A 147 -11.66 -7.61 6.48
CA THR A 147 -10.39 -6.89 6.51
C THR A 147 -10.14 -6.41 7.92
N LEU A 148 -8.96 -6.74 8.45
CA LEU A 148 -8.49 -6.34 9.76
C LEU A 148 -7.34 -5.36 9.61
N TYR A 149 -7.29 -4.39 10.48
CA TYR A 149 -6.33 -3.32 10.39
C TYR A 149 -5.87 -2.89 11.78
N ASP A 150 -4.55 -2.67 11.93
CA ASP A 150 -3.94 -2.06 13.10
C ASP A 150 -4.32 -2.76 14.43
N ARG A 151 -5.02 -2.08 15.35
CA ARG A 151 -5.38 -2.61 16.66
C ARG A 151 -6.23 -3.88 16.62
N GLN A 152 -6.97 -4.09 15.55
CA GLN A 152 -7.73 -5.32 15.35
C GLN A 152 -6.81 -6.54 15.19
N LEU A 153 -5.58 -6.34 14.73
CA LEU A 153 -4.58 -7.39 14.57
C LEU A 153 -3.77 -7.66 15.84
N LEU A 154 -3.61 -6.65 16.70
CA LEU A 154 -2.82 -6.75 17.94
C LEU A 154 -3.54 -7.52 19.06
N GLY A 155 -4.86 -7.64 18.98
CA GLY A 155 -5.68 -8.31 19.96
C GLY A 155 -5.98 -9.77 19.62
N GLU A 156 -6.75 -10.40 20.51
CA GLU A 156 -7.38 -11.69 20.24
C GLU A 156 -8.58 -11.48 19.31
N TYR A 157 -8.38 -11.70 18.04
CA TYR A 157 -9.46 -11.64 17.06
C TYR A 157 -9.85 -13.03 16.60
N SER A 158 -11.16 -13.32 16.64
CA SER A 158 -11.71 -14.57 16.15
C SER A 158 -12.80 -14.29 15.12
N VAL A 159 -12.70 -14.91 13.98
CA VAL A 159 -13.74 -14.90 12.95
C VAL A 159 -14.62 -16.13 13.18
N GLN A 160 -15.93 -15.93 13.34
CA GLN A 160 -16.88 -17.04 13.32
C GLN A 160 -17.12 -17.44 11.87
N LEU A 161 -16.75 -18.67 11.53
CA LEU A 161 -16.93 -19.21 10.18
C LEU A 161 -18.32 -19.75 9.90
N ASP A 162 -19.17 -19.81 10.91
CA ASP A 162 -20.59 -20.20 10.80
C ASP A 162 -21.43 -19.27 9.90
N GLN A 163 -20.95 -18.04 9.67
CA GLN A 163 -21.57 -17.10 8.74
C GLN A 163 -21.03 -17.21 7.30
N VAL A 164 -19.98 -17.96 7.11
CA VAL A 164 -19.47 -18.27 5.77
C VAL A 164 -20.28 -19.45 5.26
N VAL A 165 -21.32 -19.15 4.49
CA VAL A 165 -22.00 -20.19 3.70
C VAL A 165 -20.94 -20.80 2.79
N MET A 166 -20.48 -21.97 3.17
CA MET A 166 -19.64 -22.78 2.30
C MET A 166 -20.47 -22.98 1.04
N ALA A 167 -20.07 -22.31 -0.04
CA ALA A 167 -20.75 -22.49 -1.32
C ALA A 167 -20.35 -23.84 -1.89
N GLU A 168 -20.82 -24.90 -1.26
CA GLU A 168 -20.99 -26.20 -1.84
C GLU A 168 -22.45 -26.27 -2.27
N ASP A 169 -22.66 -26.64 -3.51
CA ASP A 169 -23.94 -26.84 -4.18
C ASP A 169 -24.62 -25.59 -4.77
N MET A 170 -23.94 -24.98 -5.74
CA MET A 170 -24.66 -24.48 -6.91
C MET A 170 -23.92 -24.98 -8.15
N ASN A 171 -24.17 -26.23 -8.49
CA ASN A 171 -24.06 -26.74 -9.85
C ASN A 171 -25.26 -26.28 -10.65
#